data_4929721aca56df556afab71e7dfe44bb
#
_entry.id   4929721aca56df556afab71e7dfe44bb
#
_cell.length_a   1.000
_cell.length_b   1.000
_cell.length_c   1.000
_cell.angle_alpha   90.00
_cell.angle_beta   90.00
_cell.angle_gamma   90.00
#
_symmetry.space_group_name_H-M   'P 1'
#
loop_
_entity.id
_entity.type
_entity.pdbx_description
1 polymer ?
#
loop_
_entity_poly.entity_id
_entity_poly.type
_entity_poly.pdbx_seq_one_letter_code
_entity_poly.pdbx_strand_id
1 'polypeptide(L)'
;MENGKNIIIYPSEYRFCQILWENEPVTTTQLVKLCRDKLNWAKSTTFTVIRRLVSRGFIKKEGSLCSSLVSKITVQCNLITELISEYFDDFSEFAQIVKQIQMLNTTEPDT
;
A
#
# COMPACT_ATOMS: atom_id res chain seq x y z
N MET A 1 -3.52 -18.58 10.86
CA MET A 1 -3.64 -18.21 10.51
C MET A 1 -3.30 -17.73 9.64
N GLU A 2 -3.06 -17.62 9.08
CA GLU A 2 -2.78 -17.29 8.34
C GLU A 2 -2.91 -16.48 7.80
N ASN A 3 -3.16 -16.07 7.66
CA ASN A 3 -3.57 -15.12 7.16
C ASN A 3 -2.74 -14.12 6.80
N GLY A 4 -2.16 -13.52 7.39
CA GLY A 4 -1.32 -12.42 7.05
C GLY A 4 -0.29 -12.68 6.05
N LYS A 5 0.05 -13.90 5.85
CA LYS A 5 1.11 -14.15 4.96
C LYS A 5 0.82 -13.81 3.55
N ASN A 6 -0.38 -13.49 3.19
CA ASN A 6 -0.66 -13.19 1.84
C ASN A 6 -0.91 -11.73 1.60
N ILE A 7 -0.40 -10.90 2.45
CA ILE A 7 -0.60 -9.49 2.30
C ILE A 7 0.56 -8.90 1.53
N ILE A 8 0.75 -9.39 0.33
CA ILE A 8 1.75 -8.84 -0.56
C ILE A 8 1.02 -7.86 -1.45
N ILE A 9 1.48 -6.63 -1.48
CA ILE A 9 0.88 -5.61 -2.30
C ILE A 9 1.96 -5.06 -3.22
N TYR A 10 1.62 -4.87 -4.47
CA TYR A 10 2.56 -4.33 -5.44
C TYR A 10 2.56 -2.81 -5.42
N PRO A 11 3.63 -2.16 -5.84
CA PRO A 11 3.70 -0.70 -5.76
C PRO A 11 2.53 0.02 -6.42
N SER A 12 2.04 -0.46 -7.55
CA SER A 12 0.91 0.18 -8.21
C SER A 12 -0.38 0.00 -7.40
N GLU A 13 -0.53 -1.16 -6.77
CA GLU A 13 -1.68 -1.41 -5.90
C GLU A 13 -1.62 -0.55 -4.65
N TYR A 14 -0.43 -0.34 -4.13
CA TYR A 14 -0.27 0.53 -2.97
C TYR A 14 -0.67 1.96 -3.33
N ARG A 15 -0.27 2.44 -4.51
CA ARG A 15 -0.65 3.77 -4.95
C ARG A 15 -2.17 3.90 -5.09
N PHE A 16 -2.82 2.84 -5.59
CA PHE A 16 -4.28 2.81 -5.64
C PHE A 16 -4.86 2.89 -4.23
N CYS A 17 -4.33 2.10 -3.30
CA CYS A 17 -4.83 2.11 -1.92
C CYS A 17 -4.65 3.47 -1.26
N GLN A 18 -3.59 4.20 -1.57
CA GLN A 18 -3.44 5.53 -1.03
C GLN A 18 -4.58 6.44 -1.46
N ILE A 19 -5.00 6.34 -2.71
CA ILE A 19 -6.14 7.12 -3.20
C ILE A 19 -7.40 6.69 -2.46
N LEU A 20 -7.59 5.40 -2.28
CA LEU A 20 -8.75 4.90 -1.57
C LEU A 20 -8.78 5.37 -0.12
N TRP A 21 -7.69 5.22 0.59
CA TRP A 21 -7.63 5.62 2.00
C TRP A 21 -7.91 7.11 2.19
N GLU A 22 -7.52 7.92 1.24
CA GLU A 22 -7.73 9.36 1.34
C GLU A 22 -9.16 9.78 1.00
N ASN A 23 -9.91 8.92 0.32
CA ASN A 23 -11.21 9.28 -0.20
C ASN A 23 -12.38 8.41 0.22
N GLU A 24 -12.10 7.35 0.98
CA GLU A 24 -13.15 6.37 1.31
C GLU A 24 -14.18 6.90 2.28
N PRO A 25 -15.42 6.46 2.21
CA PRO A 25 -15.89 5.55 1.18
C PRO A 25 -16.08 6.29 -0.13
N VAL A 26 -15.84 5.61 -1.22
CA VAL A 26 -15.81 6.27 -2.52
C VAL A 26 -16.34 5.32 -3.59
N THR A 27 -17.03 5.86 -4.59
CA THR A 27 -17.63 5.02 -5.62
C THR A 27 -16.59 4.60 -6.65
N THR A 28 -16.88 3.52 -7.37
CA THR A 28 -16.00 3.07 -8.44
C THR A 28 -15.86 4.12 -9.52
N THR A 29 -16.93 4.86 -9.81
CA THR A 29 -16.87 5.93 -10.80
C THR A 29 -15.90 7.02 -10.38
N GLN A 30 -15.92 7.39 -9.10
CA GLN A 30 -15.00 8.38 -8.59
C GLN A 30 -13.56 7.85 -8.59
N LEU A 31 -13.38 6.56 -8.26
CA LEU A 31 -12.06 5.96 -8.27
C LEU A 31 -11.47 5.93 -9.67
N VAL A 32 -12.28 5.64 -10.68
CA VAL A 32 -11.83 5.66 -12.06
C VAL A 32 -11.29 7.05 -12.40
N LYS A 33 -12.01 8.08 -12.01
CA LYS A 33 -11.59 9.44 -12.29
C LYS A 33 -10.32 9.80 -11.54
N LEU A 34 -10.25 9.47 -10.27
CA LEU A 34 -9.08 9.78 -9.45
C LEU A 34 -7.84 9.05 -9.96
N CYS A 35 -8.00 7.78 -10.32
CA CYS A 35 -6.87 6.99 -10.79
C CYS A 35 -6.40 7.46 -12.16
N ARG A 36 -7.31 7.93 -13.00
CA ARG A 36 -6.94 8.52 -14.27
C ARG A 36 -6.13 9.78 -14.03
N ASP A 37 -6.61 10.63 -13.13
CA ASP A 37 -5.96 11.92 -12.90
C ASP A 37 -4.61 11.78 -12.18
N LYS A 38 -4.53 10.87 -11.23
CA LYS A 38 -3.34 10.76 -10.40
C LYS A 38 -2.35 9.71 -10.86
N LEU A 39 -2.82 8.66 -11.50
CA LEU A 39 -1.96 7.55 -11.90
C LEU A 39 -1.93 7.33 -13.41
N ASN A 40 -2.72 8.08 -14.15
CA ASN A 40 -2.82 7.95 -15.59
C ASN A 40 -3.30 6.55 -15.99
N TRP A 41 -4.21 5.99 -15.23
CA TRP A 41 -4.73 4.66 -15.49
C TRP A 41 -5.95 4.70 -16.39
N ALA A 42 -6.05 3.73 -17.28
CA ALA A 42 -7.26 3.52 -18.04
C ALA A 42 -8.34 2.98 -17.11
N LYS A 43 -9.58 3.17 -17.48
CA LYS A 43 -10.71 2.68 -16.69
C LYS A 43 -10.60 1.18 -16.43
N SER A 44 -10.24 0.41 -17.46
CA SER A 44 -10.13 -1.04 -17.33
C SER A 44 -9.06 -1.43 -16.32
N THR A 45 -7.97 -0.69 -16.25
CA THR A 45 -6.91 -0.94 -15.28
C THR A 45 -7.45 -0.76 -13.86
N THR A 46 -8.19 0.34 -13.63
CA THR A 46 -8.75 0.60 -12.32
C THR A 46 -9.69 -0.53 -11.90
N PHE A 47 -10.58 -0.96 -12.78
CA PHE A 47 -11.50 -2.04 -12.45
C PHE A 47 -10.79 -3.36 -12.20
N THR A 48 -9.72 -3.64 -12.94
CA THR A 48 -8.94 -4.85 -12.72
C THR A 48 -8.31 -4.84 -11.33
N VAL A 49 -7.75 -3.69 -10.94
CA VAL A 49 -7.13 -3.58 -9.61
C VAL A 49 -8.17 -3.70 -8.51
N ILE A 50 -9.34 -3.07 -8.69
CA ILE A 50 -10.42 -3.18 -7.71
C ILE A 50 -10.80 -4.64 -7.51
N ARG A 51 -11.03 -5.37 -8.60
CA ARG A 51 -11.43 -6.78 -8.50
C ARG A 51 -10.37 -7.61 -7.79
N ARG A 52 -9.11 -7.35 -8.13
CA ARG A 52 -8.01 -8.09 -7.55
C ARG A 52 -7.92 -7.84 -6.05
N LEU A 53 -8.06 -6.59 -5.63
CA LEU A 53 -7.94 -6.26 -4.21
C LEU A 53 -9.17 -6.70 -3.42
N VAL A 54 -10.36 -6.72 -4.05
CA VAL A 54 -11.53 -7.28 -3.40
C VAL A 54 -11.31 -8.77 -3.16
N SER A 55 -10.84 -9.48 -4.17
CA SER A 55 -10.67 -10.92 -4.05
C SER A 55 -9.59 -11.28 -3.01
N ARG A 56 -8.65 -10.40 -2.77
CA ARG A 56 -7.59 -10.65 -1.80
C ARG A 56 -7.89 -10.08 -0.41
N GLY A 57 -9.09 -9.54 -0.24
CA GLY A 57 -9.51 -9.06 1.07
C GLY A 57 -8.98 -7.72 1.50
N PHE A 58 -8.41 -6.95 0.59
CA PHE A 58 -7.89 -5.63 0.92
C PHE A 58 -8.96 -4.57 0.96
N ILE A 59 -9.97 -4.69 0.11
CA ILE A 59 -11.04 -3.71 0.04
C ILE A 59 -12.39 -4.38 -0.03
N LYS A 60 -13.41 -3.63 0.34
CA LYS A 60 -14.77 -4.09 0.33
C LYS A 60 -15.54 -3.25 -0.68
N LYS A 61 -16.37 -3.89 -1.48
CA LYS A 61 -17.20 -3.20 -2.45
C LYS A 61 -18.64 -3.58 -2.22
N GLU A 62 -19.47 -2.58 -1.94
CA GLU A 62 -20.92 -2.80 -1.74
C GLU A 62 -21.62 -1.97 -2.79
N GLY A 63 -22.19 -2.63 -3.79
CA GLY A 63 -22.69 -1.94 -4.96
C GLY A 63 -21.52 -1.27 -5.65
N SER A 64 -21.54 0.03 -5.78
CA SER A 64 -20.41 0.74 -6.36
C SER A 64 -19.52 1.39 -5.31
N LEU A 65 -19.85 1.24 -4.02
CA LEU A 65 -19.12 1.94 -2.97
C LEU A 65 -17.97 1.09 -2.44
N CYS A 66 -16.79 1.65 -2.43
CA CYS A 66 -15.58 0.96 -2.02
C CYS A 66 -15.02 1.54 -0.72
N SER A 67 -14.51 0.67 0.13
CA SER A 67 -13.81 1.07 1.34
C SER A 67 -12.75 0.04 1.66
N SER A 68 -11.75 0.44 2.42
CA SER A 68 -10.65 -0.45 2.74
C SER A 68 -11.03 -1.39 3.88
N LEU A 69 -10.49 -2.59 3.82
CA LEU A 69 -10.59 -3.54 4.92
C LEU A 69 -9.27 -3.61 5.69
N VAL A 70 -8.21 -3.05 5.13
CA VAL A 70 -6.89 -3.07 5.74
C VAL A 70 -6.39 -1.65 5.80
N SER A 71 -5.94 -1.21 6.95
CA SER A 71 -5.49 0.17 7.13
C SER A 71 -4.12 0.39 6.51
N LYS A 72 -3.80 1.65 6.25
CA LYS A 72 -2.51 2.01 5.69
C LYS A 72 -1.37 1.53 6.60
N ILE A 73 -1.49 1.75 7.90
CA ILE A 73 -0.42 1.36 8.82
C ILE A 73 -0.24 -0.16 8.83
N THR A 74 -1.32 -0.92 8.72
CA THR A 74 -1.21 -2.37 8.67
C THR A 74 -0.45 -2.81 7.42
N VAL A 75 -0.76 -2.21 6.27
CA VAL A 75 -0.06 -2.54 5.04
C VAL A 75 1.41 -2.17 5.17
N GLN A 76 1.70 -1.01 5.71
CA GLN A 76 3.09 -0.58 5.89
C GLN A 76 3.86 -1.51 6.81
N CYS A 77 3.24 -1.93 7.91
CA CYS A 77 3.89 -2.87 8.82
C CYS A 77 4.18 -4.20 8.11
N ASN A 78 3.23 -4.66 7.31
CA ASN A 78 3.43 -5.93 6.60
C ASN A 78 4.53 -5.82 5.54
N LEU A 79 4.62 -4.67 4.87
CA LEU A 79 5.68 -4.46 3.89
C LEU A 79 7.07 -4.49 4.57
N ILE A 80 7.19 -3.85 5.72
CA ILE A 80 8.45 -3.85 6.46
C ILE A 80 8.77 -5.25 6.97
N THR A 81 7.76 -5.96 7.51
CA THR A 81 7.96 -7.30 8.01
C THR A 81 8.44 -8.24 6.90
N GLU A 82 7.86 -8.11 5.72
CA GLU A 82 8.25 -8.91 4.58
C GLU A 82 9.69 -8.60 4.18
N LEU A 83 10.04 -7.33 4.15
CA LEU A 83 11.38 -6.89 3.83
C LEU A 83 12.40 -7.47 4.81
N ILE A 84 12.10 -7.40 6.10
CA ILE A 84 12.99 -7.93 7.12
C ILE A 84 13.17 -9.43 6.92
N SER A 85 12.08 -10.14 6.69
CA SER A 85 12.12 -11.58 6.51
C SER A 85 12.97 -11.98 5.31
N GLU A 86 12.97 -11.17 4.26
CA GLU A 86 13.71 -11.51 3.05
C GLU A 86 15.20 -11.16 3.11
N TYR A 87 15.55 -10.08 3.75
CA TYR A 87 16.89 -9.54 3.61
C TYR A 87 17.68 -9.33 4.91
N PHE A 88 17.05 -9.50 6.06
CA PHE A 88 17.71 -9.23 7.33
C PHE A 88 17.56 -10.42 8.27
N ASP A 89 18.51 -10.57 9.17
CA ASP A 89 18.47 -11.67 10.12
C ASP A 89 17.32 -11.51 11.10
N ASP A 90 17.06 -10.27 11.53
CA ASP A 90 15.98 -10.02 12.46
C ASP A 90 15.71 -8.51 12.48
N PHE A 91 14.76 -8.12 13.30
CA PHE A 91 14.37 -6.72 13.40
C PHE A 91 15.52 -5.85 13.91
N SER A 92 16.35 -6.40 14.79
CA SER A 92 17.46 -5.65 15.35
C SER A 92 18.45 -5.22 14.26
N GLU A 93 18.76 -6.12 13.35
CA GLU A 93 19.64 -5.78 12.25
C GLU A 93 19.02 -4.71 11.37
N PHE A 94 17.74 -4.84 11.08
CA PHE A 94 17.03 -3.86 10.29
C PHE A 94 17.08 -2.49 10.95
N ALA A 95 16.86 -2.44 12.26
CA ALA A 95 16.87 -1.19 13.01
C ALA A 95 18.23 -0.50 12.95
N GLN A 96 19.29 -1.28 12.99
CA GLN A 96 20.63 -0.72 12.89
C GLN A 96 20.89 -0.11 11.53
N ILE A 97 20.40 -0.78 10.48
CA ILE A 97 20.56 -0.24 9.13
C ILE A 97 19.75 1.06 8.97
N VAL A 98 18.56 1.10 9.53
CA VAL A 98 17.76 2.33 9.51
C VAL A 98 18.52 3.47 10.16
N LYS A 99 19.20 3.21 11.27
CA LYS A 99 20.00 4.23 11.91
C LYS A 99 21.11 4.73 11.01
N GLN A 100 21.76 3.82 10.31
CA GLN A 100 22.83 4.21 9.37
C GLN A 100 22.28 5.10 8.25
N ILE A 101 21.12 4.75 7.73
CA ILE A 101 20.51 5.56 6.69
C ILE A 101 20.18 6.95 7.20
N GLN A 102 19.66 7.03 8.42
CA GLN A 102 19.31 8.31 9.01
C GLN A 102 20.56 9.18 9.18
N MET A 103 21.64 8.58 9.62
CA MET A 103 22.88 9.31 9.78
C MET A 103 23.41 9.83 8.45
N LEU A 104 23.33 9.02 7.41
CA LEU A 104 23.77 9.45 6.10
C LEU A 104 22.92 10.59 5.56
N ASN A 105 21.63 10.53 5.83
CA ASN A 105 20.73 11.55 5.32
C ASN A 105 20.74 12.83 6.11
N THR A 106 21.25 12.81 7.33
CA THR A 106 21.27 14.01 8.14
C THR A 106 22.58 14.72 8.11
N THR A 107 23.47 14.25 7.29
CA THR A 107 24.72 14.99 7.19
C THR A 107 24.57 16.15 6.24
N GLU A 108 23.44 16.62 5.93
CA GLU A 108 23.19 17.64 5.12
C GLU A 108 23.73 18.81 5.54
N PRO A 109 24.24 19.43 4.81
CA PRO A 109 24.90 20.59 5.18
C PRO A 109 23.97 21.58 5.54
N ASP A 110 23.46 21.64 5.81
CA ASP A 110 22.79 22.60 6.13
C ASP A 110 23.27 23.55 6.51
N THR A 111 23.72 23.56 6.50
CA THR A 111 24.24 24.35 6.72
C THR A 111 24.72 24.63 6.71
#